data_3cb4cb8f031804d4125501128586407d
#
_entry.id   3cb4cb8f031804d4125501128586407d
#
_cell.length_a   1.000
_cell.length_b   1.000
_cell.length_c   1.000
_cell.angle_alpha   90.00
_cell.angle_beta   90.00
_cell.angle_gamma   90.00
#
_symmetry.space_group_name_H-M   'P 1'
#
loop_
_entity.id
_entity.type
_entity.pdbx_description
1 polymer ?
#
loop_
_entity_poly.entity_id
_entity_poly.type
_entity_poly.pdbx_seq_one_letter_code
_entity_poly.pdbx_strand_id
1 'polypeptide(L)'
;SRLQIPLLIGIDAIHGNALVSGATVYPTPIGQAASFHPELVERISREAALEVRATGAHWTFTPNIDVARDARWGRVGETFGEDPYLVTRMGVATIKGFQGKDCQGTEVALACAKHLIAGSEPSNGTNAAPMDVSERTLREVYLPPYKAAIEEANVFTLMAAHNELNGIPCHADRWMMTDIMRGGYGFNGF
;
A
#
# COMPACT_ATOMS: atom_id res chain seq x y z
N SER A 1 -3.60 -24.48 17.11
CA SER A 1 -3.02 -25.35 16.10
C SER A 1 -2.08 -26.36 16.74
N ARG A 2 -1.84 -27.52 16.09
CA ARG A 2 -0.90 -28.56 16.59
C ARG A 2 0.53 -28.03 16.77
N LEU A 3 0.92 -27.06 15.95
CA LEU A 3 2.26 -26.48 15.95
C LEU A 3 2.37 -25.24 16.83
N GLN A 4 1.27 -24.79 17.43
CA GLN A 4 1.18 -23.56 18.23
C GLN A 4 1.68 -22.29 17.49
N ILE A 5 1.68 -22.33 16.17
CA ILE A 5 1.98 -21.19 15.33
C ILE A 5 0.66 -20.45 15.06
N PRO A 6 0.54 -19.16 15.46
CA PRO A 6 -0.66 -18.39 15.19
C PRO A 6 -0.82 -18.14 13.68
N LEU A 7 -2.07 -17.99 13.24
CA LEU A 7 -2.36 -17.56 11.87
C LEU A 7 -2.30 -16.04 11.79
N LEU A 8 -1.67 -15.53 10.74
CA LEU A 8 -1.75 -14.13 10.35
C LEU A 8 -2.92 -13.97 9.38
N ILE A 9 -4.01 -13.38 9.87
CA ILE A 9 -5.23 -13.18 9.07
C ILE A 9 -5.19 -11.78 8.47
N GLY A 10 -5.26 -11.71 7.13
CA GLY A 10 -5.26 -10.47 6.36
C GLY A 10 -6.62 -10.20 5.71
N ILE A 11 -6.94 -8.92 5.55
CA ILE A 11 -8.16 -8.42 4.87
C ILE A 11 -7.87 -7.16 4.06
N ASP A 12 -8.79 -6.81 3.14
CA ASP A 12 -8.74 -5.53 2.40
C ASP A 12 -9.56 -4.45 3.12
N ALA A 13 -8.96 -3.80 4.11
CA ALA A 13 -9.56 -2.64 4.77
C ALA A 13 -9.07 -1.32 4.14
N ILE A 14 -9.35 -1.10 2.84
CA ILE A 14 -8.79 -0.02 2.04
C ILE A 14 -9.26 1.36 2.51
N HIS A 15 -10.52 1.48 2.92
CA HIS A 15 -11.11 2.72 3.42
C HIS A 15 -12.07 2.46 4.60
N GLY A 16 -11.58 1.77 5.61
CA GLY A 16 -12.31 1.18 6.71
C GLY A 16 -12.53 -0.31 6.51
N ASN A 17 -13.04 -1.00 7.52
CA ASN A 17 -13.30 -2.44 7.45
C ASN A 17 -14.65 -2.73 6.75
N ALA A 18 -14.79 -2.30 5.50
CA ALA A 18 -16.02 -2.36 4.72
C ALA A 18 -16.56 -3.78 4.47
N LEU A 19 -15.78 -4.81 4.79
CA LEU A 19 -16.21 -6.20 4.70
C LEU A 19 -17.08 -6.67 5.87
N VAL A 20 -17.16 -5.86 6.93
CA VAL A 20 -17.89 -6.20 8.15
C VAL A 20 -19.08 -5.27 8.34
N SER A 21 -20.25 -5.86 8.47
CA SER A 21 -21.49 -5.09 8.74
C SER A 21 -21.39 -4.34 10.08
N GLY A 22 -21.66 -3.05 10.04
CA GLY A 22 -21.58 -2.16 11.21
C GLY A 22 -20.22 -1.52 11.43
N ALA A 23 -19.19 -1.89 10.68
CA ALA A 23 -17.93 -1.16 10.71
C ALA A 23 -18.01 0.15 9.93
N THR A 24 -17.13 1.08 10.24
CA THR A 24 -17.09 2.40 9.62
C THR A 24 -16.53 2.32 8.20
N VAL A 25 -17.24 2.90 7.25
CA VAL A 25 -16.78 3.06 5.86
C VAL A 25 -16.44 4.53 5.63
N TYR A 26 -15.18 4.79 5.32
CA TYR A 26 -14.66 6.12 5.01
C TYR A 26 -14.71 6.39 3.49
N PRO A 27 -14.50 7.63 3.05
CA PRO A 27 -14.30 7.92 1.63
C PRO A 27 -13.17 7.06 1.03
N THR A 28 -13.28 6.74 -0.24
CA THR A 28 -12.20 6.02 -0.96
C THR A 28 -10.88 6.79 -0.89
N PRO A 29 -9.72 6.17 -1.07
CA PRO A 29 -8.42 6.85 -0.97
C PRO A 29 -8.31 8.11 -1.84
N ILE A 30 -8.84 8.10 -3.06
CA ILE A 30 -8.90 9.30 -3.90
C ILE A 30 -9.74 10.43 -3.27
N GLY A 31 -10.84 10.07 -2.59
CA GLY A 31 -11.66 11.03 -1.83
C GLY A 31 -10.94 11.54 -0.58
N GLN A 32 -10.20 10.67 0.11
CA GLN A 32 -9.36 11.08 1.25
C GLN A 32 -8.23 12.02 0.80
N ALA A 33 -7.60 11.73 -0.35
CA ALA A 33 -6.55 12.57 -0.93
C ALA A 33 -7.04 13.99 -1.27
N ALA A 34 -8.30 14.13 -1.68
CA ALA A 34 -8.90 15.44 -1.96
C ALA A 34 -8.98 16.38 -0.73
N SER A 35 -8.81 15.85 0.48
CA SER A 35 -8.69 16.65 1.70
C SER A 35 -7.35 17.38 1.82
N PHE A 36 -6.31 16.92 1.14
CA PHE A 36 -4.92 17.36 1.32
C PHE A 36 -4.44 17.38 2.79
N HIS A 37 -4.97 16.46 3.61
CA HIS A 37 -4.77 16.45 5.06
C HIS A 37 -4.26 15.09 5.56
N PRO A 38 -2.95 14.81 5.49
CA PRO A 38 -2.37 13.53 5.89
C PRO A 38 -2.70 13.14 7.34
N GLU A 39 -2.73 14.08 8.28
CA GLU A 39 -3.03 13.82 9.70
C GLU A 39 -4.48 13.32 9.89
N LEU A 40 -5.40 13.75 9.04
CA LEU A 40 -6.76 13.21 9.04
C LEU A 40 -6.76 11.77 8.53
N VAL A 41 -5.99 11.48 7.48
CA VAL A 41 -5.85 10.11 6.93
C VAL A 41 -5.21 9.18 7.94
N GLU A 42 -4.19 9.63 8.69
CA GLU A 42 -3.59 8.85 9.78
C GLU A 42 -4.62 8.49 10.87
N ARG A 43 -5.46 9.46 11.28
CA ARG A 43 -6.53 9.22 12.25
C ARG A 43 -7.57 8.23 11.73
N ILE A 44 -8.05 8.39 10.50
CA ILE A 44 -8.97 7.46 9.85
C ILE A 44 -8.40 6.04 9.84
N SER A 45 -7.12 5.92 9.48
CA SER A 45 -6.43 4.63 9.42
C SER A 45 -6.23 4.02 10.81
N ARG A 46 -6.06 4.84 11.84
CA ARG A 46 -6.00 4.37 13.24
C ARG A 46 -7.34 3.81 13.71
N GLU A 47 -8.43 4.48 13.42
CA GLU A 47 -9.78 3.97 13.74
C GLU A 47 -10.09 2.67 12.98
N ALA A 48 -9.73 2.63 11.68
CA ALA A 48 -9.88 1.42 10.88
C ALA A 48 -9.04 0.24 11.45
N ALA A 49 -7.84 0.50 11.97
CA ALA A 49 -7.01 -0.52 12.60
C ALA A 49 -7.70 -1.14 13.83
N LEU A 50 -8.34 -0.33 14.67
CA LEU A 50 -9.11 -0.82 15.82
C LEU A 50 -10.24 -1.75 15.39
N GLU A 51 -11.01 -1.37 14.35
CA GLU A 51 -12.08 -2.20 13.82
C GLU A 51 -11.56 -3.49 13.17
N VAL A 52 -10.45 -3.42 12.43
CA VAL A 52 -9.77 -4.59 11.85
C VAL A 52 -9.38 -5.56 12.97
N ARG A 53 -8.75 -5.07 14.03
CA ARG A 53 -8.32 -5.90 15.17
C ARG A 53 -9.51 -6.50 15.94
N ALA A 54 -10.58 -5.74 16.09
CA ALA A 54 -11.79 -6.22 16.76
C ALA A 54 -12.45 -7.40 16.03
N THR A 55 -12.24 -7.52 14.73
CA THR A 55 -12.74 -8.65 13.91
C THR A 55 -11.80 -9.84 13.86
N GLY A 56 -10.66 -9.80 14.54
CA GLY A 56 -9.67 -10.87 14.60
C GLY A 56 -8.65 -10.88 13.49
N ALA A 57 -8.69 -9.91 12.56
CA ALA A 57 -7.66 -9.73 11.55
C ALA A 57 -6.44 -9.00 12.15
N HIS A 58 -5.26 -9.26 11.59
CA HIS A 58 -3.98 -8.73 12.08
C HIS A 58 -3.23 -7.93 11.04
N TRP A 59 -3.67 -8.02 9.79
CA TRP A 59 -3.00 -7.51 8.62
C TRP A 59 -4.02 -6.93 7.64
N THR A 60 -3.72 -5.76 7.09
CA THR A 60 -4.54 -5.18 6.03
C THR A 60 -3.73 -5.00 4.76
N PHE A 61 -4.37 -5.26 3.60
CA PHE A 61 -3.76 -5.07 2.28
C PHE A 61 -3.89 -3.61 1.80
N THR A 62 -3.48 -2.68 2.66
CA THR A 62 -3.52 -1.22 2.42
C THR A 62 -2.27 -0.56 3.03
N PRO A 63 -1.81 0.60 2.52
CA PRO A 63 -2.39 1.42 1.46
C PRO A 63 -2.03 0.97 0.04
N ASN A 64 -2.90 1.35 -0.91
CA ASN A 64 -2.51 1.41 -2.31
C ASN A 64 -1.75 2.72 -2.55
N ILE A 65 -0.44 2.63 -2.79
CA ILE A 65 0.46 3.75 -3.07
C ILE A 65 0.91 3.79 -4.53
N ASP A 66 0.10 3.18 -5.41
CA ASP A 66 0.28 3.35 -6.86
C ASP A 66 0.05 4.82 -7.24
N VAL A 67 0.93 5.36 -8.06
CA VAL A 67 0.76 6.70 -8.64
C VAL A 67 -0.06 6.57 -9.91
N ALA A 68 -1.33 6.96 -9.88
CA ALA A 68 -2.29 6.75 -10.96
C ALA A 68 -2.03 7.70 -12.15
N ARG A 69 -1.33 7.21 -13.17
CA ARG A 69 -0.97 7.99 -14.37
C ARG A 69 -1.91 7.76 -15.56
N ASP A 70 -2.61 6.64 -15.60
CA ASP A 70 -3.60 6.34 -16.64
C ASP A 70 -5.02 6.34 -16.05
N ALA A 71 -5.81 7.35 -16.40
CA ALA A 71 -7.19 7.49 -15.92
C ALA A 71 -8.14 6.37 -16.41
N ARG A 72 -7.73 5.57 -17.41
CA ARG A 72 -8.49 4.41 -17.88
C ARG A 72 -8.34 3.20 -16.97
N TRP A 73 -7.32 3.19 -16.12
CA TRP A 73 -7.12 2.10 -15.16
C TRP A 73 -8.26 2.06 -14.13
N GLY A 74 -8.96 0.93 -14.04
CA GLY A 74 -10.18 0.78 -13.23
C GLY A 74 -9.98 0.90 -11.71
N ARG A 75 -8.72 0.97 -11.23
CA ARG A 75 -8.39 1.04 -9.79
C ARG A 75 -7.90 2.42 -9.33
N VAL A 76 -8.06 3.46 -10.14
CA VAL A 76 -7.68 4.85 -9.77
C VAL A 76 -8.32 5.26 -8.43
N GLY A 77 -9.58 4.90 -8.19
CA GLY A 77 -10.29 5.21 -6.95
C GLY A 77 -9.69 4.62 -5.68
N GLU A 78 -8.88 3.55 -5.79
CA GLU A 78 -8.15 2.93 -4.67
C GLU A 78 -6.85 3.67 -4.32
N THR A 79 -6.41 4.63 -5.15
CA THR A 79 -5.15 5.36 -5.00
C THR A 79 -5.37 6.75 -4.40
N PHE A 80 -4.29 7.40 -4.01
CA PHE A 80 -4.31 8.81 -3.59
C PHE A 80 -4.11 9.79 -4.76
N GLY A 81 -4.18 9.31 -6.01
CA GLY A 81 -4.12 10.13 -7.23
C GLY A 81 -2.83 10.03 -8.01
N GLU A 82 -2.56 11.06 -8.83
CA GLU A 82 -1.49 11.05 -9.83
C GLU A 82 -0.21 11.78 -9.39
N ASP A 83 -0.26 12.52 -8.27
CA ASP A 83 0.88 13.26 -7.75
C ASP A 83 1.73 12.38 -6.82
N PRO A 84 3.01 12.10 -7.15
CA PRO A 84 3.86 11.23 -6.34
C PRO A 84 4.08 11.73 -4.90
N TYR A 85 4.10 13.06 -4.71
CA TYR A 85 4.29 13.63 -3.38
C TYR A 85 3.04 13.43 -2.51
N LEU A 86 1.85 13.71 -3.05
CA LEU A 86 0.59 13.50 -2.32
C LEU A 86 0.40 12.01 -1.98
N VAL A 87 0.61 11.12 -2.97
CA VAL A 87 0.57 9.66 -2.74
C VAL A 87 1.53 9.26 -1.63
N THR A 88 2.75 9.81 -1.62
CA THR A 88 3.75 9.56 -0.58
C THR A 88 3.25 9.99 0.80
N ARG A 89 2.77 11.23 0.92
CA ARG A 89 2.32 11.74 2.24
C ARG A 89 1.11 11.00 2.79
N MET A 90 0.12 10.72 1.94
CA MET A 90 -1.07 9.96 2.32
C MET A 90 -0.75 8.49 2.62
N GLY A 91 0.14 7.87 1.84
CA GLY A 91 0.60 6.51 2.07
C GLY A 91 1.32 6.35 3.40
N VAL A 92 2.26 7.24 3.71
CA VAL A 92 2.97 7.28 5.01
C VAL A 92 1.99 7.45 6.17
N ALA A 93 1.03 8.37 6.04
CA ALA A 93 0.01 8.61 7.05
C ALA A 93 -0.84 7.35 7.30
N THR A 94 -1.29 6.69 6.23
CA THR A 94 -2.05 5.44 6.33
C THR A 94 -1.28 4.35 7.06
N ILE A 95 -0.01 4.13 6.70
CA ILE A 95 0.83 3.11 7.34
C ILE A 95 1.00 3.42 8.82
N LYS A 96 1.31 4.66 9.18
CA LYS A 96 1.45 5.09 10.58
C LYS A 96 0.15 4.91 11.37
N GLY A 97 -0.99 5.22 10.76
CA GLY A 97 -2.30 5.01 11.37
C GLY A 97 -2.54 3.53 11.69
N PHE A 98 -2.35 2.64 10.74
CA PHE A 98 -2.56 1.20 10.95
C PHE A 98 -1.53 0.59 11.92
N GLN A 99 -0.25 0.87 11.74
CA GLN A 99 0.83 0.22 12.50
C GLN A 99 1.14 0.90 13.84
N GLY A 100 0.71 2.14 14.04
CA GLY A 100 1.19 2.92 15.17
C GLY A 100 2.70 3.13 15.10
N LYS A 101 3.32 3.40 16.23
CA LYS A 101 4.76 3.72 16.28
C LYS A 101 5.65 2.52 15.95
N ASP A 102 5.37 1.36 16.53
CA ASP A 102 6.27 0.19 16.47
C ASP A 102 5.52 -1.10 16.10
N CYS A 103 4.30 -0.99 15.60
CA CYS A 103 3.39 -2.12 15.33
C CYS A 103 3.21 -3.05 16.55
N GLN A 104 3.27 -2.50 17.75
CA GLN A 104 3.13 -3.25 19.00
C GLN A 104 1.77 -2.99 19.65
N GLY A 105 1.19 -4.06 20.18
CA GLY A 105 -0.08 -3.98 20.91
C GLY A 105 -1.24 -4.66 20.17
N THR A 106 -2.38 -4.68 20.83
CA THR A 106 -3.60 -5.35 20.36
C THR A 106 -4.46 -4.47 19.45
N GLU A 107 -4.11 -3.20 19.34
CA GLU A 107 -4.89 -2.19 18.64
C GLU A 107 -4.33 -1.78 17.27
N VAL A 108 -3.23 -2.37 16.86
CA VAL A 108 -2.54 -2.07 15.59
C VAL A 108 -2.62 -3.26 14.64
N ALA A 109 -2.63 -2.98 13.34
CA ALA A 109 -2.59 -3.98 12.28
C ALA A 109 -1.40 -3.72 11.36
N LEU A 110 -0.82 -4.80 10.83
CA LEU A 110 0.21 -4.68 9.80
C LEU A 110 -0.39 -4.00 8.57
N ALA A 111 0.30 -3.00 8.05
CA ALA A 111 -0.02 -2.39 6.76
C ALA A 111 0.74 -3.08 5.62
N CYS A 112 0.21 -3.00 4.42
CA CYS A 112 0.81 -3.55 3.21
C CYS A 112 0.81 -2.50 2.11
N ALA A 113 1.99 -1.94 1.82
CA ALA A 113 2.09 -1.03 0.69
C ALA A 113 2.05 -1.79 -0.64
N LYS A 114 1.15 -1.37 -1.52
CA LYS A 114 0.84 -2.08 -2.78
C LYS A 114 0.61 -1.12 -3.95
N HIS A 115 0.75 -1.52 -5.20
CA HIS A 115 1.27 -2.81 -5.69
C HIS A 115 2.65 -2.55 -6.30
N LEU A 116 3.67 -3.18 -5.79
CA LEU A 116 5.05 -3.02 -6.23
C LEU A 116 5.25 -3.75 -7.56
N ILE A 117 5.38 -3.07 -8.70
CA ILE A 117 5.43 -1.63 -8.90
C ILE A 117 4.84 -1.26 -10.27
N ALA A 118 4.42 -0.01 -10.38
CA ALA A 118 4.05 0.63 -11.65
C ALA A 118 2.87 -0.02 -12.41
N GLY A 119 2.00 -0.76 -11.72
CA GLY A 119 0.80 -1.36 -12.31
C GLY A 119 -0.33 -0.36 -12.61
N SER A 120 -0.13 0.92 -12.32
CA SER A 120 -1.14 1.98 -12.44
C SER A 120 -1.10 2.79 -13.74
N GLU A 121 -0.18 2.46 -14.64
CA GLU A 121 -0.11 2.95 -16.02
C GLU A 121 -0.01 1.76 -17.00
N PRO A 122 -0.95 0.80 -16.92
CA PRO A 122 -0.85 -0.42 -17.69
C PRO A 122 -1.20 -0.18 -19.15
N SER A 123 -0.68 -1.01 -20.05
CA SER A 123 -1.01 -0.96 -21.47
C SER A 123 -2.54 -0.93 -21.68
N ASN A 124 -3.01 0.07 -22.41
CA ASN A 124 -4.44 0.31 -22.72
C ASN A 124 -5.36 0.50 -21.49
N GLY A 125 -4.81 0.81 -20.30
CA GLY A 125 -5.58 0.94 -19.06
C GLY A 125 -6.07 -0.39 -18.47
N THR A 126 -5.66 -1.53 -19.03
CA THR A 126 -6.12 -2.86 -18.61
C THR A 126 -5.36 -3.29 -17.34
N ASN A 127 -6.09 -3.53 -16.26
CA ASN A 127 -5.47 -3.97 -15.01
C ASN A 127 -4.62 -5.23 -15.20
N ALA A 128 -3.43 -5.24 -14.60
CA ALA A 128 -2.42 -6.30 -14.71
C ALA A 128 -1.78 -6.46 -16.12
N ALA A 129 -2.07 -5.58 -17.06
CA ALA A 129 -1.33 -5.55 -18.33
C ALA A 129 0.11 -5.08 -18.12
N PRO A 130 1.04 -5.44 -19.02
CA PRO A 130 2.43 -5.02 -18.96
C PRO A 130 2.60 -3.50 -18.90
N MET A 131 3.67 -3.06 -18.28
CA MET A 131 4.12 -1.67 -18.27
C MET A 131 5.58 -1.58 -18.66
N ASP A 132 5.87 -0.73 -19.65
CA ASP A 132 7.24 -0.39 -20.04
C ASP A 132 7.55 1.05 -19.61
N VAL A 133 8.57 1.20 -18.78
CA VAL A 133 8.96 2.49 -18.23
C VAL A 133 10.46 2.55 -17.99
N SER A 134 11.06 3.72 -18.23
CA SER A 134 12.48 3.90 -17.97
C SER A 134 12.81 3.81 -16.48
N GLU A 135 14.02 3.37 -16.14
CA GLU A 135 14.49 3.38 -14.74
C GLU A 135 14.44 4.80 -14.14
N ARG A 136 14.71 5.83 -14.94
CA ARG A 136 14.59 7.22 -14.50
C ARG A 136 13.16 7.53 -14.04
N THR A 137 12.16 7.19 -14.85
CA THR A 137 10.75 7.43 -14.48
C THR A 137 10.35 6.61 -13.26
N LEU A 138 10.83 5.36 -13.14
CA LEU A 138 10.61 4.56 -11.92
C LEU A 138 11.14 5.29 -10.68
N ARG A 139 12.35 5.82 -10.73
CA ARG A 139 12.98 6.51 -9.60
C ARG A 139 12.37 7.86 -9.28
N GLU A 140 11.85 8.57 -10.27
CA GLU A 140 11.27 9.90 -10.08
C GLU A 140 9.77 9.86 -9.71
N VAL A 141 9.03 8.84 -10.14
CA VAL A 141 7.57 8.79 -10.02
C VAL A 141 7.09 7.66 -9.12
N TYR A 142 7.50 6.43 -9.39
CA TYR A 142 6.88 5.24 -8.79
C TYR A 142 7.58 4.74 -7.52
N LEU A 143 8.88 4.94 -7.40
CA LEU A 143 9.65 4.50 -6.23
C LEU A 143 9.56 5.42 -4.99
N PRO A 144 9.38 6.74 -5.11
CA PRO A 144 9.35 7.62 -3.94
C PRO A 144 8.33 7.23 -2.87
N PRO A 145 7.08 6.83 -3.20
CA PRO A 145 6.13 6.36 -2.19
C PRO A 145 6.61 5.13 -1.42
N TYR A 146 7.25 4.17 -2.08
CA TYR A 146 7.80 2.97 -1.43
C TYR A 146 8.99 3.28 -0.55
N LYS A 147 9.88 4.15 -1.02
CA LYS A 147 11.00 4.61 -0.22
C LYS A 147 10.53 5.23 1.09
N ALA A 148 9.59 6.15 1.02
CA ALA A 148 9.04 6.81 2.21
C ALA A 148 8.24 5.84 3.11
N ALA A 149 7.49 4.89 2.53
CA ALA A 149 6.80 3.86 3.28
C ALA A 149 7.77 3.02 4.13
N ILE A 150 8.96 2.73 3.61
CA ILE A 150 10.01 1.98 4.30
C ILE A 150 10.72 2.88 5.32
N GLU A 151 11.29 4.01 4.87
CA GLU A 151 12.20 4.83 5.68
C GLU A 151 11.47 5.68 6.73
N GLU A 152 10.26 6.19 6.43
CA GLU A 152 9.53 7.11 7.31
C GLU A 152 8.42 6.43 8.12
N ALA A 153 7.83 5.35 7.60
CA ALA A 153 6.71 4.67 8.22
C ALA A 153 7.01 3.24 8.64
N ASN A 154 8.21 2.72 8.36
CA ASN A 154 8.64 1.37 8.71
C ASN A 154 7.59 0.31 8.34
N VAL A 155 7.13 0.34 7.09
CA VAL A 155 6.10 -0.60 6.61
C VAL A 155 6.58 -2.05 6.75
N PHE A 156 5.75 -2.92 7.30
CA PHE A 156 6.13 -4.32 7.56
C PHE A 156 5.95 -5.22 6.34
N THR A 157 5.02 -4.88 5.44
CA THR A 157 4.74 -5.74 4.30
C THR A 157 4.59 -4.96 3.00
N LEU A 158 5.03 -5.57 1.90
CA LEU A 158 4.86 -5.08 0.54
C LEU A 158 4.14 -6.14 -0.29
N MET A 159 3.31 -5.71 -1.22
CA MET A 159 2.63 -6.60 -2.16
C MET A 159 3.14 -6.33 -3.58
N ALA A 160 3.73 -7.35 -4.21
CA ALA A 160 4.14 -7.26 -5.60
C ALA A 160 2.93 -7.14 -6.54
N ALA A 161 3.06 -6.35 -7.59
CA ALA A 161 2.02 -6.18 -8.59
C ALA A 161 1.89 -7.43 -9.50
N HIS A 162 0.72 -7.60 -10.10
CA HIS A 162 0.46 -8.72 -11.03
C HIS A 162 0.98 -8.50 -12.44
N ASN A 163 1.34 -7.27 -12.78
CA ASN A 163 1.84 -6.92 -14.11
C ASN A 163 3.31 -7.34 -14.31
N GLU A 164 3.74 -7.24 -15.56
CA GLU A 164 5.14 -7.22 -15.94
C GLU A 164 5.64 -5.77 -15.97
N LEU A 165 6.88 -5.59 -15.55
CA LEU A 165 7.63 -4.35 -15.69
C LEU A 165 8.80 -4.58 -16.65
N ASN A 166 8.80 -3.90 -17.79
CA ASN A 166 9.86 -4.04 -18.82
C ASN A 166 10.12 -5.51 -19.19
N GLY A 167 9.04 -6.31 -19.33
CA GLY A 167 9.12 -7.73 -19.69
C GLY A 167 9.44 -8.69 -18.56
N ILE A 168 9.57 -8.20 -17.30
CA ILE A 168 9.84 -9.05 -16.13
C ILE A 168 8.60 -9.05 -15.22
N PRO A 169 7.98 -10.21 -14.92
CA PRO A 169 6.91 -10.29 -13.93
C PRO A 169 7.36 -9.72 -12.58
N CYS A 170 6.60 -8.78 -12.01
CA CYS A 170 7.00 -8.09 -10.77
C CYS A 170 7.29 -9.07 -9.62
N HIS A 171 6.58 -10.21 -9.57
CA HIS A 171 6.82 -11.27 -8.56
C HIS A 171 8.18 -11.98 -8.72
N ALA A 172 8.82 -11.89 -9.88
CA ALA A 172 10.12 -12.50 -10.19
C ALA A 172 11.24 -11.47 -10.35
N ASP A 173 10.93 -10.19 -10.20
CA ASP A 173 11.90 -9.11 -10.38
C ASP A 173 12.82 -8.99 -9.15
N ARG A 174 13.95 -9.69 -9.21
CA ARG A 174 14.97 -9.65 -8.17
C ARG A 174 15.54 -8.24 -7.98
N TRP A 175 15.77 -7.51 -9.07
CA TRP A 175 16.33 -6.17 -9.00
C TRP A 175 15.42 -5.26 -8.16
N MET A 176 14.11 -5.28 -8.42
CA MET A 176 13.17 -4.50 -7.66
C MET A 176 13.06 -4.96 -6.21
N MET A 177 12.78 -6.26 -6.01
CA MET A 177 12.42 -6.78 -4.68
C MET A 177 13.63 -6.90 -3.74
N THR A 178 14.81 -7.21 -4.29
CA THR A 178 16.02 -7.44 -3.49
C THR A 178 16.96 -6.25 -3.53
N ASP A 179 17.38 -5.84 -4.73
CA ASP A 179 18.45 -4.88 -4.84
C ASP A 179 17.96 -3.45 -4.49
N ILE A 180 16.75 -3.07 -4.93
CA ILE A 180 16.18 -1.76 -4.60
C ILE A 180 15.51 -1.76 -3.21
N MET A 181 14.53 -2.64 -2.96
CA MET A 181 13.75 -2.57 -1.71
C MET A 181 14.60 -2.95 -0.50
N ARG A 182 15.29 -4.08 -0.53
CA ARG A 182 16.09 -4.55 0.61
C ARG A 182 17.45 -3.88 0.66
N GLY A 183 18.22 -3.92 -0.43
CA GLY A 183 19.58 -3.37 -0.48
C GLY A 183 19.61 -1.85 -0.48
N GLY A 184 18.76 -1.21 -1.28
CA GLY A 184 18.72 0.24 -1.44
C GLY A 184 17.96 0.98 -0.35
N TYR A 185 16.76 0.50 0.03
CA TYR A 185 15.89 1.17 0.99
C TYR A 185 15.85 0.51 2.37
N GLY A 186 16.52 -0.61 2.55
CA GLY A 186 16.64 -1.29 3.85
C GLY A 186 15.36 -2.02 4.30
N PHE A 187 14.49 -2.44 3.36
CA PHE A 187 13.28 -3.17 3.69
C PHE A 187 13.59 -4.53 4.31
N ASN A 188 13.15 -4.76 5.54
CA ASN A 188 13.38 -5.98 6.31
C ASN A 188 12.10 -6.82 6.53
N GLY A 189 10.97 -6.39 6.02
CA GLY A 189 9.69 -7.09 6.11
C GLY A 189 9.51 -8.24 5.09
N PHE A 190 8.26 -8.61 4.82
CA PHE A 190 7.89 -9.62 3.82
C PHE A 190 6.88 -9.10 2.80
#